data_88c8c0f490933fe7eeea83d8687dc518
#
_entry.id   88c8c0f490933fe7eeea83d8687dc518
#
_cell.length_a   1.000
_cell.length_b   1.000
_cell.length_c   1.000
_cell.angle_alpha   90.00
_cell.angle_beta   90.00
_cell.angle_gamma   90.00
#
_symmetry.space_group_name_H-M   'P 1'
#
loop_
_entity.id
_entity.type
_entity.pdbx_description
1 polymer ?
#
loop_
_entity_poly.entity_id
_entity_poly.type
_entity_poly.pdbx_seq_one_letter_code
_entity_poly.pdbx_strand_id
1 'polypeptide(L)'
;MTIASFTDLGVHTDLVASLESQSITEPTPIQAECIPLLHAGRDVVGQARTGSGKTLAYTLPLLERIDGKQDRQQSLILAPTRELAEQIASVVQPLAALRNATVALILGGVSYDPQRRALSAGAQIVVGTPGRVLDLLESNSIVADGIRVVVLDEADQMFDIGMAPQV
;
A
#
# COMPACT_ATOMS: atom_id res chain seq x y z
N MET A 1 19.52 19.18 -15.03
CA MET A 1 19.17 18.50 -13.77
C MET A 1 19.25 17.02 -14.06
N THR A 2 20.13 16.30 -13.39
CA THR A 2 20.19 14.82 -13.51
C THR A 2 18.91 14.28 -12.91
N ILE A 3 18.13 13.51 -13.68
CA ILE A 3 16.94 12.83 -13.16
C ILE A 3 17.47 11.79 -12.17
N ALA A 4 17.02 11.83 -10.93
CA ALA A 4 17.40 10.84 -9.93
C ALA A 4 16.86 9.47 -10.34
N SER A 5 17.65 8.42 -10.25
CA SER A 5 17.18 7.06 -10.45
C SER A 5 16.44 6.54 -9.20
N PHE A 6 15.69 5.45 -9.31
CA PHE A 6 15.10 4.80 -8.11
C PHE A 6 16.17 4.39 -7.10
N THR A 7 17.35 3.99 -7.56
CA THR A 7 18.50 3.69 -6.69
C THR A 7 18.98 4.93 -5.95
N ASP A 8 19.05 6.09 -6.61
CA ASP A 8 19.42 7.36 -5.97
C ASP A 8 18.40 7.80 -4.91
N LEU A 9 17.13 7.39 -5.06
CA LEU A 9 16.08 7.62 -4.08
C LEU A 9 16.13 6.64 -2.88
N GLY A 10 17.06 5.69 -2.89
CA GLY A 10 17.24 4.71 -1.82
C GLY A 10 16.39 3.45 -1.96
N VAL A 11 15.75 3.23 -3.12
CA VAL A 11 14.94 2.02 -3.37
C VAL A 11 15.86 0.81 -3.51
N HIS A 12 15.51 -0.28 -2.84
CA HIS A 12 16.30 -1.52 -2.84
C HIS A 12 16.41 -2.14 -4.24
N THR A 13 17.55 -2.74 -4.53
CA THR A 13 17.93 -3.21 -5.88
C THR A 13 16.98 -4.26 -6.47
N ASP A 14 16.40 -5.15 -5.65
CA ASP A 14 15.42 -6.14 -6.10
C ASP A 14 14.12 -5.50 -6.62
N LEU A 15 13.65 -4.44 -5.93
CA LEU A 15 12.49 -3.65 -6.36
C LEU A 15 12.81 -2.87 -7.65
N VAL A 16 13.99 -2.25 -7.71
CA VAL A 16 14.45 -1.53 -8.92
C VAL A 16 14.49 -2.48 -10.12
N ALA A 17 15.10 -3.66 -9.99
CA ALA A 17 15.17 -4.64 -11.07
C ALA A 17 13.78 -5.10 -11.54
N SER A 18 12.83 -5.24 -10.60
CA SER A 18 11.43 -5.55 -10.94
C SER A 18 10.75 -4.41 -11.72
N LEU A 19 11.00 -3.15 -11.36
CA LEU A 19 10.46 -1.99 -12.08
C LEU A 19 11.06 -1.90 -13.49
N GLU A 20 12.36 -2.07 -13.63
CA GLU A 20 13.06 -2.09 -14.93
C GLU A 20 12.52 -3.16 -15.87
N SER A 21 12.22 -4.36 -15.35
CA SER A 21 11.60 -5.44 -16.13
C SER A 21 10.21 -5.07 -16.69
N GLN A 22 9.54 -4.10 -16.07
CA GLN A 22 8.26 -3.54 -16.49
C GLN A 22 8.44 -2.23 -17.31
N SER A 23 9.67 -1.89 -17.73
CA SER A 23 10.01 -0.66 -18.44
C SER A 23 9.76 0.63 -17.61
N ILE A 24 9.78 0.52 -16.28
CA ILE A 24 9.70 1.64 -15.35
C ILE A 24 11.13 1.93 -14.88
N THR A 25 11.82 2.81 -15.61
CA THR A 25 13.27 3.07 -15.41
C THR A 25 13.55 4.38 -14.69
N GLU A 26 12.63 5.35 -14.78
CA GLU A 26 12.78 6.67 -14.20
C GLU A 26 11.63 6.99 -13.24
N PRO A 27 11.90 7.56 -12.05
CA PRO A 27 10.85 7.98 -11.14
C PRO A 27 10.09 9.19 -11.68
N THR A 28 8.78 9.18 -11.48
CA THR A 28 7.94 10.34 -11.75
C THR A 28 8.20 11.46 -10.72
N PRO A 29 7.79 12.71 -10.97
CA PRO A 29 8.00 13.81 -10.02
C PRO A 29 7.47 13.51 -8.62
N ILE A 30 6.25 12.93 -8.47
CA ILE A 30 5.69 12.60 -7.16
C ILE A 30 6.49 11.49 -6.46
N GLN A 31 7.05 10.54 -7.20
CA GLN A 31 7.91 9.49 -6.64
C GLN A 31 9.24 10.09 -6.17
N ALA A 32 9.87 10.95 -6.97
CA ALA A 32 11.13 11.59 -6.61
C ALA A 32 11.02 12.46 -5.34
N GLU A 33 9.87 13.09 -5.12
CA GLU A 33 9.61 13.91 -3.93
C GLU A 33 9.21 13.07 -2.71
N CYS A 34 8.32 12.09 -2.86
CA CYS A 34 7.75 11.37 -1.73
C CYS A 34 8.66 10.26 -1.19
N ILE A 35 9.33 9.49 -2.06
CA ILE A 35 10.11 8.31 -1.65
C ILE A 35 11.18 8.67 -0.60
N PRO A 36 12.03 9.70 -0.78
CA PRO A 36 13.04 10.05 0.21
C PRO A 36 12.44 10.49 1.57
N LEU A 37 11.31 11.19 1.54
CA LEU A 37 10.64 11.64 2.76
C LEU A 37 10.07 10.47 3.54
N LEU A 38 9.43 9.52 2.84
CA LEU A 38 8.88 8.31 3.44
C LEU A 38 10.00 7.39 3.99
N HIS A 39 11.14 7.26 3.29
CA HIS A 39 12.32 6.56 3.82
C HIS A 39 12.86 7.21 5.09
N ALA A 40 12.87 8.54 5.16
CA ALA A 40 13.25 9.27 6.36
C ALA A 40 12.24 9.17 7.52
N GLY A 41 11.15 8.43 7.35
CA GLY A 41 10.14 8.20 8.38
C GLY A 41 9.16 9.35 8.59
N ARG A 42 9.04 10.24 7.61
CA ARG A 42 8.12 11.38 7.68
C ARG A 42 6.73 10.99 7.19
N ASP A 43 5.71 11.59 7.77
CA ASP A 43 4.36 11.57 7.22
C ASP A 43 4.30 12.51 6.00
N VAL A 44 3.59 12.08 4.96
CA VAL A 44 3.54 12.81 3.68
C VAL A 44 2.10 12.92 3.20
N VAL A 45 1.71 14.11 2.78
CA VAL A 45 0.49 14.34 2.00
C VAL A 45 0.92 14.66 0.57
N GLY A 46 0.67 13.71 -0.34
CA GLY A 46 1.04 13.82 -1.76
C GLY A 46 -0.16 14.18 -2.62
N GLN A 47 -0.16 15.35 -3.22
CA GLN A 47 -1.21 15.76 -4.17
C GLN A 47 -0.70 15.65 -5.61
N ALA A 48 -1.29 14.74 -6.37
CA ALA A 48 -0.93 14.53 -7.78
C ALA A 48 -2.11 13.90 -8.54
N ARG A 49 -2.13 14.11 -9.86
CA ARG A 49 -3.18 13.57 -10.73
C ARG A 49 -3.22 12.03 -10.70
N THR A 50 -4.36 11.45 -11.03
CA THR A 50 -4.48 10.01 -11.32
C THR A 50 -3.52 9.63 -12.45
N GLY A 51 -2.85 8.48 -12.33
CA GLY A 51 -1.84 8.03 -13.29
C GLY A 51 -0.44 8.68 -13.14
N SER A 52 -0.22 9.52 -12.14
CA SER A 52 1.09 10.15 -11.88
C SER A 52 2.11 9.22 -11.21
N GLY A 53 1.73 7.99 -10.84
CA GLY A 53 2.60 7.03 -10.17
C GLY A 53 2.57 7.07 -8.63
N LYS A 54 1.53 7.65 -8.02
CA LYS A 54 1.34 7.69 -6.55
C LYS A 54 1.46 6.31 -5.90
N THR A 55 0.87 5.30 -6.53
CA THR A 55 0.87 3.93 -5.97
C THR A 55 2.30 3.43 -5.71
N LEU A 56 3.21 3.58 -6.65
CA LEU A 56 4.62 3.21 -6.44
C LEU A 56 5.32 4.16 -5.45
N ALA A 57 4.95 5.44 -5.42
CA ALA A 57 5.57 6.42 -4.52
C ALA A 57 5.46 6.02 -3.04
N TYR A 58 4.31 5.43 -2.63
CA TYR A 58 4.15 4.92 -1.27
C TYR A 58 4.46 3.43 -1.12
N THR A 59 4.23 2.61 -2.17
CA THR A 59 4.45 1.16 -2.09
C THR A 59 5.92 0.81 -1.89
N LEU A 60 6.83 1.44 -2.61
CA LEU A 60 8.26 1.13 -2.53
C LEU A 60 8.82 1.33 -1.11
N PRO A 61 8.66 2.51 -0.46
CA PRO A 61 9.11 2.69 0.92
C PRO A 61 8.35 1.83 1.94
N LEU A 62 7.05 1.56 1.69
CA LEU A 62 6.26 0.69 2.55
C LEU A 62 6.84 -0.72 2.57
N LEU A 63 7.16 -1.29 1.41
CA LEU A 63 7.70 -2.64 1.30
C LEU A 63 9.06 -2.81 1.98
N GLU A 64 9.86 -1.76 2.06
CA GLU A 64 11.14 -1.79 2.76
C GLU A 64 11.01 -1.82 4.29
N ARG A 65 9.83 -1.45 4.80
CA ARG A 65 9.50 -1.52 6.23
C ARG A 65 8.81 -2.81 6.65
N ILE A 66 8.39 -3.64 5.68
CA ILE A 66 7.73 -4.91 5.95
C ILE A 66 8.77 -5.97 6.33
N ASP A 67 8.51 -6.65 7.44
CA ASP A 67 9.21 -7.87 7.81
C ASP A 67 8.36 -9.08 7.39
N GLY A 68 8.70 -9.67 6.26
CA GLY A 68 7.99 -10.84 5.71
C GLY A 68 8.10 -12.12 6.55
N LYS A 69 8.87 -12.10 7.66
CA LYS A 69 8.97 -13.22 8.61
C LYS A 69 7.95 -13.15 9.74
N GLN A 70 7.23 -12.03 9.86
CA GLN A 70 6.22 -11.84 10.89
C GLN A 70 4.82 -12.08 10.30
N ASP A 71 4.13 -13.09 10.79
CA ASP A 71 2.78 -13.47 10.37
C ASP A 71 1.71 -12.57 11.00
N ARG A 72 1.80 -11.27 10.75
CA ARG A 72 0.84 -10.27 11.23
C ARG A 72 0.75 -9.07 10.29
N GLN A 73 -0.37 -8.35 10.37
CA GLN A 73 -0.58 -7.12 9.60
C GLN A 73 0.41 -6.03 10.05
N GLN A 74 1.12 -5.42 9.11
CA GLN A 74 2.12 -4.39 9.33
C GLN A 74 1.81 -3.10 8.59
N SER A 75 0.99 -3.17 7.55
CA SER A 75 0.54 -2.00 6.83
C SER A 75 -0.91 -2.11 6.37
N LEU A 76 -1.54 -0.95 6.25
CA LEU A 76 -2.92 -0.78 5.81
C LEU A 76 -2.96 0.26 4.69
N ILE A 77 -3.54 -0.10 3.56
CA ILE A 77 -3.79 0.81 2.43
C ILE A 77 -5.31 0.87 2.22
N LEU A 78 -5.88 2.04 2.41
CA LEU A 78 -7.31 2.29 2.21
C LEU A 78 -7.53 2.98 0.86
N ALA A 79 -8.56 2.53 0.15
CA ALA A 79 -9.04 3.10 -1.10
C ALA A 79 -10.56 3.30 -1.06
N PRO A 80 -11.10 4.36 -1.68
CA PRO A 80 -12.54 4.67 -1.63
C PRO A 80 -13.42 3.65 -2.33
N THR A 81 -12.89 2.97 -3.35
CA THR A 81 -13.65 2.01 -4.16
C THR A 81 -13.00 0.65 -4.21
N ARG A 82 -13.81 -0.37 -4.53
CA ARG A 82 -13.33 -1.75 -4.70
C ARG A 82 -12.37 -1.85 -5.88
N GLU A 83 -12.70 -1.20 -6.97
CA GLU A 83 -11.92 -1.18 -8.21
C GLU A 83 -10.53 -0.59 -7.98
N LEU A 84 -10.44 0.51 -7.24
CA LEU A 84 -9.14 1.10 -6.90
C LEU A 84 -8.34 0.20 -5.94
N ALA A 85 -8.98 -0.40 -4.94
CA ALA A 85 -8.32 -1.34 -4.04
C ALA A 85 -7.76 -2.56 -4.81
N GLU A 86 -8.52 -3.10 -5.78
CA GLU A 86 -8.06 -4.18 -6.66
C GLU A 86 -6.87 -3.75 -7.54
N GLN A 87 -6.92 -2.54 -8.12
CA GLN A 87 -5.81 -1.97 -8.89
C GLN A 87 -4.55 -1.79 -8.03
N ILE A 88 -4.70 -1.25 -6.81
CA ILE A 88 -3.59 -1.12 -5.87
C ILE A 88 -3.01 -2.50 -5.53
N ALA A 89 -3.84 -3.46 -5.17
CA ALA A 89 -3.39 -4.81 -4.85
C ALA A 89 -2.65 -5.47 -6.02
N SER A 90 -3.08 -5.26 -7.26
CA SER A 90 -2.40 -5.79 -8.45
C SER A 90 -0.99 -5.23 -8.64
N VAL A 91 -0.74 -3.99 -8.21
CA VAL A 91 0.60 -3.37 -8.22
C VAL A 91 1.44 -3.82 -7.04
N VAL A 92 0.85 -3.87 -5.84
CA VAL A 92 1.56 -4.17 -4.59
C VAL A 92 1.97 -5.64 -4.50
N GLN A 93 1.09 -6.56 -4.90
CA GLN A 93 1.28 -8.00 -4.70
C GLN A 93 2.54 -8.59 -5.33
N PRO A 94 2.89 -8.32 -6.61
CA PRO A 94 4.12 -8.84 -7.20
C PRO A 94 5.38 -8.25 -6.54
N LEU A 95 5.35 -6.99 -6.12
CA LEU A 95 6.47 -6.35 -5.42
C LEU A 95 6.61 -6.87 -3.99
N ALA A 96 5.49 -7.10 -3.29
CA ALA A 96 5.46 -7.67 -1.94
C ALA A 96 6.07 -9.08 -1.90
N ALA A 97 5.83 -9.89 -2.93
CA ALA A 97 6.40 -11.23 -3.05
C ALA A 97 7.94 -11.24 -3.05
N LEU A 98 8.58 -10.20 -3.60
CA LEU A 98 10.05 -10.03 -3.55
C LEU A 98 10.57 -9.81 -2.12
N ARG A 99 9.70 -9.36 -1.22
CA ARG A 99 9.99 -9.12 0.21
C ARG A 99 9.45 -10.25 1.10
N ASN A 100 9.07 -11.39 0.51
CA ASN A 100 8.40 -12.50 1.20
C ASN A 100 7.15 -12.07 1.99
N ALA A 101 6.47 -11.04 1.50
CA ALA A 101 5.26 -10.51 2.10
C ALA A 101 4.04 -10.87 1.24
N THR A 102 2.89 -11.00 1.89
CA THR A 102 1.62 -11.30 1.26
C THR A 102 0.60 -10.19 1.49
N VAL A 103 -0.32 -10.06 0.54
CA VAL A 103 -1.36 -9.03 0.53
C VAL A 103 -2.72 -9.67 0.77
N ALA A 104 -3.47 -9.15 1.73
CA ALA A 104 -4.89 -9.45 1.92
C ALA A 104 -5.73 -8.33 1.29
N LEU A 105 -6.56 -8.67 0.31
CA LEU A 105 -7.51 -7.74 -0.30
C LEU A 105 -8.84 -7.81 0.45
N ILE A 106 -9.27 -6.68 1.02
CA ILE A 106 -10.37 -6.55 1.97
C ILE A 106 -11.46 -5.66 1.40
N LEU A 107 -12.52 -6.26 0.88
CA LEU A 107 -13.57 -5.57 0.11
C LEU A 107 -14.96 -5.80 0.69
N GLY A 108 -15.77 -4.75 0.71
CA GLY A 108 -17.20 -4.86 0.98
C GLY A 108 -17.96 -5.58 -0.14
N GLY A 109 -19.14 -6.14 0.16
CA GLY A 109 -20.03 -6.77 -0.83
C GLY A 109 -19.59 -8.16 -1.32
N VAL A 110 -18.53 -8.74 -0.75
CA VAL A 110 -18.08 -10.11 -1.02
C VAL A 110 -17.94 -10.89 0.30
N SER A 111 -17.82 -12.22 0.22
CA SER A 111 -17.73 -13.10 1.39
C SER A 111 -16.58 -12.71 2.34
N TYR A 112 -16.83 -12.84 3.65
CA TYR A 112 -15.82 -12.64 4.70
C TYR A 112 -14.78 -13.76 4.73
N ASP A 113 -15.19 -15.02 4.45
CA ASP A 113 -14.35 -16.19 4.69
C ASP A 113 -13.01 -16.19 3.95
N PRO A 114 -12.94 -15.85 2.63
CA PRO A 114 -11.65 -15.76 1.95
C PRO A 114 -10.75 -14.68 2.55
N GLN A 115 -11.34 -13.55 2.96
CA GLN A 115 -10.61 -12.42 3.53
C GLN A 115 -10.04 -12.77 4.91
N ARG A 116 -10.86 -13.39 5.77
CA ARG A 116 -10.41 -13.88 7.08
C ARG A 116 -9.32 -14.92 6.94
N ARG A 117 -9.43 -15.85 5.97
CA ARG A 117 -8.36 -16.83 5.71
C ARG A 117 -7.06 -16.18 5.31
N ALA A 118 -7.08 -15.17 4.44
CA ALA A 118 -5.87 -14.43 4.04
C ALA A 118 -5.22 -13.72 5.22
N LEU A 119 -6.02 -13.10 6.09
CA LEU A 119 -5.53 -12.46 7.32
C LEU A 119 -4.94 -13.47 8.31
N SER A 120 -5.64 -14.58 8.54
CA SER A 120 -5.20 -15.65 9.44
C SER A 120 -3.97 -16.41 8.91
N ALA A 121 -3.75 -16.40 7.60
CA ALA A 121 -2.53 -16.92 6.97
C ALA A 121 -1.31 -15.99 7.17
N GLY A 122 -1.46 -14.88 7.88
CA GLY A 122 -0.37 -14.00 8.25
C GLY A 122 -0.06 -12.90 7.24
N ALA A 123 -1.04 -12.47 6.42
CA ALA A 123 -0.82 -11.38 5.47
C ALA A 123 -0.28 -10.12 6.17
N GLN A 124 0.83 -9.59 5.68
CA GLN A 124 1.49 -8.42 6.26
C GLN A 124 0.89 -7.11 5.76
N ILE A 125 0.32 -7.12 4.56
CA ILE A 125 -0.21 -5.93 3.89
C ILE A 125 -1.71 -6.11 3.71
N VAL A 126 -2.48 -5.14 4.21
CA VAL A 126 -3.92 -5.07 4.00
C VAL A 126 -4.21 -3.97 2.99
N VAL A 127 -4.90 -4.29 1.92
CA VAL A 127 -5.44 -3.32 0.96
C VAL A 127 -6.96 -3.44 0.97
N GLY A 128 -7.68 -2.35 1.18
CA GLY A 128 -9.12 -2.50 1.26
C GLY A 128 -9.94 -1.22 1.25
N THR A 129 -11.25 -1.42 1.30
CA THR A 129 -12.22 -0.32 1.44
C THR A 129 -12.55 -0.08 2.92
N PRO A 130 -12.70 1.19 3.36
CA PRO A 130 -12.81 1.57 4.76
C PRO A 130 -13.85 0.77 5.55
N GLY A 131 -15.09 0.67 5.08
CA GLY A 131 -16.17 0.00 5.83
C GLY A 131 -15.85 -1.47 6.15
N ARG A 132 -15.36 -2.26 5.18
CA ARG A 132 -15.01 -3.68 5.42
C ARG A 132 -13.78 -3.82 6.30
N VAL A 133 -12.80 -2.93 6.16
CA VAL A 133 -11.62 -2.92 7.03
C VAL A 133 -12.03 -2.64 8.48
N LEU A 134 -12.92 -1.67 8.70
CA LEU A 134 -13.46 -1.36 10.01
C LEU A 134 -14.20 -2.57 10.63
N ASP A 135 -15.10 -3.23 9.89
CA ASP A 135 -15.78 -4.45 10.34
C ASP A 135 -14.80 -5.54 10.82
N LEU A 136 -13.67 -5.69 10.10
CA LEU A 136 -12.67 -6.71 10.43
C LEU A 136 -11.74 -6.29 11.57
N LEU A 137 -11.54 -4.99 11.78
CA LEU A 137 -10.87 -4.43 12.97
C LEU A 137 -11.75 -4.64 14.21
N GLU A 138 -13.04 -4.28 14.16
CA GLU A 138 -13.99 -4.46 15.26
C GLU A 138 -14.18 -5.93 15.66
N SER A 139 -14.13 -6.84 14.68
CA SER A 139 -14.17 -8.29 14.93
C SER A 139 -12.81 -8.91 15.32
N ASN A 140 -11.78 -8.11 15.53
CA ASN A 140 -10.40 -8.55 15.81
C ASN A 140 -9.83 -9.53 14.75
N SER A 141 -10.35 -9.51 13.53
CA SER A 141 -9.79 -10.27 12.41
C SER A 141 -8.58 -9.57 11.80
N ILE A 142 -8.52 -8.23 11.89
CA ILE A 142 -7.32 -7.42 11.67
C ILE A 142 -6.85 -6.96 13.05
N VAL A 143 -5.57 -7.19 13.36
CA VAL A 143 -4.95 -6.79 14.62
C VAL A 143 -4.11 -5.55 14.38
N ALA A 144 -4.53 -4.42 14.95
CA ALA A 144 -3.90 -3.12 14.68
C ALA A 144 -2.50 -2.94 15.31
N ASP A 145 -2.18 -3.68 16.38
CA ASP A 145 -0.93 -3.52 17.15
C ASP A 145 0.36 -3.69 16.33
N GLY A 146 0.25 -4.38 15.19
CA GLY A 146 1.38 -4.57 14.27
C GLY A 146 1.49 -3.51 13.18
N ILE A 147 0.44 -2.71 12.96
CA ILE A 147 0.38 -1.75 11.84
C ILE A 147 1.30 -0.56 12.14
N ARG A 148 2.24 -0.32 11.25
CA ARG A 148 3.24 0.76 11.34
C ARG A 148 3.08 1.79 10.24
N VAL A 149 2.42 1.42 9.15
CA VAL A 149 2.21 2.28 7.98
C VAL A 149 0.74 2.25 7.60
N VAL A 150 0.15 3.43 7.49
CA VAL A 150 -1.21 3.61 6.96
C VAL A 150 -1.14 4.52 5.75
N VAL A 151 -1.80 4.11 4.66
CA VAL A 151 -1.94 4.89 3.44
C VAL A 151 -3.41 5.13 3.17
N LEU A 152 -3.76 6.37 2.86
CA LEU A 152 -5.08 6.76 2.38
C LEU A 152 -4.92 7.20 0.92
N ASP A 153 -5.26 6.33 -0.04
CA ASP A 153 -5.21 6.68 -1.46
C ASP A 153 -6.55 7.30 -1.88
N GLU A 154 -6.51 8.40 -2.63
CA GLU A 154 -7.67 9.23 -2.97
C GLU A 154 -8.50 9.63 -1.73
N ALA A 155 -7.81 10.12 -0.69
CA ALA A 155 -8.42 10.52 0.57
C ALA A 155 -9.51 11.58 0.40
N ASP A 156 -9.35 12.52 -0.50
CA ASP A 156 -10.35 13.52 -0.88
C ASP A 156 -11.66 12.83 -1.33
N GLN A 157 -11.60 11.84 -2.19
CA GLN A 157 -12.77 11.07 -2.60
C GLN A 157 -13.43 10.33 -1.43
N MET A 158 -12.65 9.77 -0.50
CA MET A 158 -13.22 9.12 0.70
C MET A 158 -14.02 10.11 1.57
N PHE A 159 -13.54 11.33 1.70
CA PHE A 159 -14.27 12.39 2.43
C PHE A 159 -15.53 12.83 1.69
N ASP A 160 -15.45 13.02 0.37
CA ASP A 160 -16.58 13.48 -0.47
C ASP A 160 -17.75 12.49 -0.48
N ILE A 161 -17.47 11.18 -0.42
CA ILE A 161 -18.51 10.13 -0.35
C ILE A 161 -18.93 9.77 1.09
N GLY A 162 -18.49 10.55 2.08
CA GLY A 162 -18.94 10.43 3.46
C GLY A 162 -18.32 9.28 4.25
N MET A 163 -17.15 8.77 3.84
CA MET A 163 -16.44 7.70 4.57
C MET A 163 -15.59 8.20 5.74
N ALA A 164 -15.58 9.51 6.03
CA ALA A 164 -14.81 10.09 7.13
C ALA A 164 -14.98 9.35 8.48
N PRO A 165 -16.18 8.87 8.87
CA PRO A 165 -16.34 8.14 10.13
C PRO A 165 -15.70 6.75 10.13
N GLN A 166 -15.38 6.17 8.96
CA GLN A 166 -14.78 4.83 8.84
C GLN A 166 -13.25 4.89 8.60
N VAL A 167 -12.72 6.06 8.27
CA VAL A 167 -11.30 6.32 8.06
C VAL A 167 -10.64 6.83 9.33
#